data_4feaa66752710ad7e8d2a8baf68361ca
#
_entry.id   4feaa66752710ad7e8d2a8baf68361ca
#
_cell.length_a   1.000
_cell.length_b   1.000
_cell.length_c   1.000
_cell.angle_alpha   90.00
_cell.angle_beta   90.00
_cell.angle_gamma   90.00
#
_symmetry.space_group_name_H-M   'P 1'
#
loop_
_entity.id
_entity.type
_entity.pdbx_description
1 polymer ?
#
loop_
_entity_poly.entity_id
_entity_poly.type
_entity_poly.pdbx_seq_one_letter_code
_entity_poly.pdbx_strand_id
1 'polypeptide(L)'
;MAGLNPAHHSLLDVIGNSPAIWLDRWVAHHKLNGRILAKLDYLNPGFSKKDRAAKAIIEAAESSGALQPGQCVIELTSGNMGTGLAIVCALKNYPFVAVMSRGNSPERARMMRALGAEVILVDQVRGAQQGQVSGADLAKVEERAEQLAAERNGFRADQFHHPANRGAHLTTTGPELWQQSGGQLDAFVDFVGS
;
A
#
# COMPACT_ATOMS: atom_id res chain seq x y z
N MET A 1 8.09 23.35 24.81
CA MET A 1 8.74 22.22 24.13
C MET A 1 7.61 21.26 23.75
N ALA A 2 7.44 20.95 22.46
CA ALA A 2 6.54 19.87 22.09
C ALA A 2 7.12 18.58 22.67
N GLY A 3 6.35 17.90 23.53
CA GLY A 3 6.77 16.64 24.13
C GLY A 3 7.03 15.59 23.03
N LEU A 4 8.10 14.82 23.19
CA LEU A 4 8.33 13.65 22.34
C LEU A 4 7.16 12.68 22.53
N ASN A 5 6.68 12.11 21.44
CA ASN A 5 5.73 11.01 21.51
C ASN A 5 6.37 9.81 22.23
N PRO A 6 5.62 9.04 23.03
CA PRO A 6 6.14 7.81 23.61
C PRO A 6 6.62 6.85 22.52
N ALA A 7 7.56 5.97 22.86
CA ALA A 7 8.03 4.95 21.95
C ALA A 7 6.88 3.98 21.60
N HIS A 8 6.79 3.62 20.33
CA HIS A 8 5.85 2.60 19.86
C HIS A 8 6.42 1.19 20.07
N HIS A 9 5.54 0.22 20.28
CA HIS A 9 5.91 -1.18 20.46
C HIS A 9 5.93 -1.98 19.16
N SER A 10 5.26 -1.48 18.12
CA SER A 10 5.19 -2.12 16.81
C SER A 10 5.36 -1.10 15.69
N LEU A 11 5.96 -1.52 14.59
CA LEU A 11 6.00 -0.73 13.37
C LEU A 11 4.60 -0.49 12.78
N LEU A 12 3.61 -1.34 13.14
CA LEU A 12 2.21 -1.10 12.78
C LEU A 12 1.63 0.17 13.42
N ASP A 13 2.15 0.58 14.59
CA ASP A 13 1.65 1.74 15.32
C ASP A 13 2.07 3.07 14.67
N VAL A 14 3.10 3.05 13.83
CA VAL A 14 3.58 4.24 13.11
C VAL A 14 3.05 4.34 11.68
N ILE A 15 2.21 3.40 11.27
CA ILE A 15 1.48 3.51 10.00
C ILE A 15 0.34 4.52 10.16
N GLY A 16 0.33 5.53 9.33
CA GLY A 16 -0.61 6.64 9.45
C GLY A 16 -0.05 7.78 10.31
N ASN A 17 -0.90 8.71 10.68
CA ASN A 17 -0.53 9.94 11.39
C ASN A 17 0.69 10.65 10.76
N SER A 18 0.85 10.51 9.45
CA SER A 18 1.95 11.11 8.73
C SER A 18 1.89 12.64 8.81
N PRO A 19 3.03 13.33 8.88
CA PRO A 19 3.03 14.79 8.90
C PRO A 19 2.51 15.37 7.58
N ALA A 20 2.10 16.62 7.65
CA ALA A 20 1.83 17.45 6.48
C ALA A 20 2.60 18.76 6.57
N ILE A 21 2.95 19.33 5.45
CA ILE A 21 3.66 20.61 5.36
C ILE A 21 2.97 21.59 4.42
N TRP A 22 2.97 22.86 4.78
CA TRP A 22 2.58 23.94 3.88
C TRP A 22 3.73 24.26 2.94
N LEU A 23 3.44 24.32 1.63
CA LEU A 23 4.42 24.65 0.59
C LEU A 23 4.52 26.16 0.33
N ASP A 24 4.56 26.97 1.40
CA ASP A 24 4.47 28.44 1.33
C ASP A 24 5.55 29.06 0.43
N ARG A 25 6.80 28.57 0.52
CA ARG A 25 7.90 29.06 -0.32
C ARG A 25 7.68 28.75 -1.80
N TRP A 26 7.13 27.57 -2.12
CA TRP A 26 6.84 27.16 -3.50
C TRP A 26 5.69 28.00 -4.07
N VAL A 27 4.63 28.17 -3.30
CA VAL A 27 3.47 29.03 -3.63
C VAL A 27 3.90 30.46 -3.90
N ALA A 28 4.74 31.03 -3.03
CA ALA A 28 5.26 32.40 -3.20
C ALA A 28 6.15 32.52 -4.45
N HIS A 29 7.05 31.57 -4.68
CA HIS A 29 7.95 31.55 -5.83
C HIS A 29 7.17 31.56 -7.16
N HIS A 30 6.12 30.75 -7.24
CA HIS A 30 5.26 30.64 -8.44
C HIS A 30 4.12 31.67 -8.48
N LYS A 31 4.05 32.58 -7.49
CA LYS A 31 3.02 33.62 -7.38
C LYS A 31 1.59 33.06 -7.49
N LEU A 32 1.33 31.93 -6.85
CA LEU A 32 0.02 31.31 -6.86
C LEU A 32 -0.93 31.99 -5.88
N ASN A 33 -2.19 32.07 -6.26
CA ASN A 33 -3.24 32.55 -5.37
C ASN A 33 -3.85 31.36 -4.60
N GLY A 34 -3.39 31.12 -3.39
CA GLY A 34 -3.85 30.04 -2.54
C GLY A 34 -2.74 29.42 -1.69
N ARG A 35 -3.07 28.34 -1.00
CA ARG A 35 -2.14 27.58 -0.16
C ARG A 35 -2.14 26.11 -0.60
N ILE A 36 -1.01 25.44 -0.48
CA ILE A 36 -0.87 24.02 -0.79
C ILE A 36 -0.36 23.28 0.43
N LEU A 37 -1.17 22.32 0.92
CA LEU A 37 -0.79 21.39 1.96
C LEU A 37 -0.34 20.06 1.33
N ALA A 38 0.88 19.66 1.57
CA ALA A 38 1.41 18.38 1.10
C ALA A 38 1.41 17.34 2.24
N LYS A 39 0.68 16.24 2.05
CA LYS A 39 0.68 15.08 2.96
C LYS A 39 1.91 14.21 2.69
N LEU A 40 2.71 13.93 3.71
CA LEU A 40 4.00 13.24 3.55
C LEU A 40 3.86 11.72 3.81
N ASP A 41 3.01 11.05 3.06
CA ASP A 41 2.75 9.62 3.25
C ASP A 41 3.94 8.70 2.86
N TYR A 42 4.97 9.23 2.22
CA TYR A 42 6.25 8.53 2.03
C TYR A 42 7.01 8.28 3.35
N LEU A 43 6.60 8.89 4.45
CA LEU A 43 7.15 8.65 5.78
C LEU A 43 6.51 7.45 6.50
N ASN A 44 5.52 6.79 5.90
CA ASN A 44 5.10 5.47 6.37
C ASN A 44 6.23 4.43 6.19
N PRO A 45 6.26 3.34 6.97
CA PRO A 45 7.33 2.34 6.93
C PRO A 45 7.63 1.74 5.55
N GLY A 46 6.62 1.57 4.71
CA GLY A 46 6.74 1.10 3.31
C GLY A 46 6.80 2.22 2.28
N PHE A 47 7.07 3.45 2.73
CA PHE A 47 7.27 4.64 1.91
C PHE A 47 6.05 5.07 1.08
N SER A 48 4.84 4.71 1.50
CA SER A 48 3.64 5.11 0.76
C SER A 48 2.35 5.08 1.59
N LYS A 49 1.31 5.71 1.05
CA LYS A 49 -0.07 5.62 1.57
C LYS A 49 -0.64 4.19 1.58
N LYS A 50 -0.04 3.25 0.84
CA LYS A 50 -0.52 1.86 0.75
C LYS A 50 -0.30 1.05 2.01
N ASP A 51 0.59 1.46 2.89
CA ASP A 51 0.76 0.84 4.20
C ASP A 51 -0.54 0.89 5.01
N ARG A 52 -1.27 2.01 4.93
CA ARG A 52 -2.59 2.18 5.55
C ARG A 52 -3.60 1.17 5.02
N ALA A 53 -3.67 1.03 3.70
CA ALA A 53 -4.58 0.10 3.05
C ALA A 53 -4.20 -1.36 3.35
N ALA A 54 -2.91 -1.70 3.31
CA ALA A 54 -2.42 -3.03 3.65
C ALA A 54 -2.78 -3.43 5.09
N LYS A 55 -2.53 -2.54 6.05
CA LYS A 55 -2.90 -2.74 7.45
C LYS A 55 -4.41 -2.94 7.59
N ALA A 56 -5.20 -2.06 7.02
CA ALA A 56 -6.67 -2.11 7.13
C ALA A 56 -7.27 -3.38 6.51
N ILE A 57 -6.75 -3.84 5.37
CA ILE A 57 -7.21 -5.08 4.73
C ILE A 57 -6.94 -6.28 5.63
N ILE A 58 -5.73 -6.42 6.14
CA ILE A 58 -5.37 -7.55 7.00
C ILE A 58 -6.18 -7.52 8.31
N GLU A 59 -6.28 -6.38 8.98
CA GLU A 59 -7.05 -6.26 10.23
C GLU A 59 -8.55 -6.49 10.03
N ALA A 60 -9.13 -6.06 8.91
CA ALA A 60 -10.52 -6.34 8.58
C ALA A 60 -10.74 -7.84 8.30
N ALA A 61 -9.81 -8.49 7.61
CA ALA A 61 -9.87 -9.92 7.33
C ALA A 61 -9.73 -10.77 8.60
N GLU A 62 -8.85 -10.40 9.52
CA GLU A 62 -8.74 -11.00 10.86
C GLU A 62 -10.05 -10.86 11.64
N SER A 63 -10.58 -9.64 11.69
CA SER A 63 -11.78 -9.31 12.47
C SER A 63 -13.03 -10.02 11.95
N SER A 64 -13.12 -10.26 10.66
CA SER A 64 -14.24 -10.99 10.05
C SER A 64 -14.05 -12.51 10.06
N GLY A 65 -12.87 -13.01 10.42
CA GLY A 65 -12.51 -14.43 10.34
C GLY A 65 -12.22 -14.91 8.92
N ALA A 66 -12.12 -14.01 7.93
CA ALA A 66 -11.76 -14.37 6.56
C ALA A 66 -10.27 -14.75 6.43
N LEU A 67 -9.42 -14.24 7.29
CA LEU A 67 -8.00 -14.61 7.41
C LEU A 67 -7.77 -15.33 8.73
N GLN A 68 -7.31 -16.57 8.65
CA GLN A 68 -7.01 -17.40 9.82
C GLN A 68 -5.53 -17.25 10.23
N PRO A 69 -5.19 -17.42 11.53
CA PRO A 69 -3.81 -17.37 11.98
C PRO A 69 -2.89 -18.31 11.19
N GLY A 70 -1.78 -17.78 10.67
CA GLY A 70 -0.81 -18.53 9.88
C GLY A 70 -1.23 -18.84 8.44
N GLN A 71 -2.42 -18.45 8.02
CA GLN A 71 -2.87 -18.59 6.63
C GLN A 71 -2.04 -17.73 5.68
N CYS A 72 -1.75 -18.24 4.50
CA CYS A 72 -0.98 -17.51 3.49
C CYS A 72 -1.80 -16.38 2.90
N VAL A 73 -1.24 -15.18 2.90
CA VAL A 73 -1.80 -14.00 2.20
C VAL A 73 -1.23 -13.95 0.79
N ILE A 74 -2.08 -13.75 -0.21
CA ILE A 74 -1.68 -13.73 -1.62
C ILE A 74 -2.22 -12.46 -2.28
N GLU A 75 -1.38 -11.78 -3.05
CA GLU A 75 -1.80 -10.57 -3.75
C GLU A 75 -1.12 -10.43 -5.11
N LEU A 76 -1.89 -10.03 -6.13
CA LEU A 76 -1.38 -9.46 -7.37
C LEU A 76 -0.86 -8.07 -7.07
N THR A 77 0.45 -7.90 -7.07
CA THR A 77 1.03 -6.61 -6.78
C THR A 77 2.45 -6.48 -7.31
N SER A 78 2.78 -5.33 -7.84
CA SER A 78 4.12 -5.00 -8.32
C SER A 78 4.68 -3.73 -7.68
N GLY A 79 4.00 -3.20 -6.67
CA GLY A 79 4.33 -1.88 -6.14
C GLY A 79 4.09 -1.73 -4.64
N ASN A 80 3.64 -0.55 -4.28
CA ASN A 80 3.55 -0.11 -2.91
C ASN A 80 2.60 -0.96 -2.03
N MET A 81 1.52 -1.52 -2.61
CA MET A 81 0.66 -2.45 -1.86
C MET A 81 1.43 -3.71 -1.44
N GLY A 82 2.25 -4.26 -2.35
CA GLY A 82 3.08 -5.43 -2.03
C GLY A 82 4.09 -5.14 -0.92
N THR A 83 4.69 -3.94 -0.92
CA THR A 83 5.59 -3.52 0.17
C THR A 83 4.83 -3.40 1.49
N GLY A 84 3.68 -2.74 1.49
CA GLY A 84 2.84 -2.60 2.68
C GLY A 84 2.37 -3.96 3.23
N LEU A 85 1.88 -4.85 2.36
CA LEU A 85 1.47 -6.20 2.76
C LEU A 85 2.65 -7.02 3.29
N ALA A 86 3.84 -6.93 2.66
CA ALA A 86 5.03 -7.62 3.16
C ALA A 86 5.38 -7.19 4.60
N ILE A 87 5.33 -5.89 4.88
CA ILE A 87 5.58 -5.36 6.24
C ILE A 87 4.51 -5.85 7.22
N VAL A 88 3.23 -5.67 6.89
CA VAL A 88 2.13 -6.01 7.79
C VAL A 88 2.09 -7.52 8.07
N CYS A 89 2.24 -8.34 7.04
CA CYS A 89 2.24 -9.80 7.16
C CYS A 89 3.44 -10.29 7.98
N ALA A 90 4.64 -9.74 7.76
CA ALA A 90 5.82 -10.09 8.56
C ALA A 90 5.61 -9.78 10.05
N LEU A 91 5.04 -8.62 10.38
CA LEU A 91 4.79 -8.21 11.77
C LEU A 91 3.66 -9.00 12.44
N LYS A 92 2.72 -9.52 11.67
CA LYS A 92 1.58 -10.33 12.15
C LYS A 92 1.78 -11.84 11.99
N ASN A 93 2.98 -12.28 11.56
CA ASN A 93 3.34 -13.68 11.34
C ASN A 93 2.47 -14.40 10.28
N TYR A 94 2.10 -13.72 9.21
CA TYR A 94 1.48 -14.32 8.05
C TYR A 94 2.52 -14.56 6.94
N PRO A 95 2.57 -15.76 6.33
CA PRO A 95 3.26 -15.93 5.06
C PRO A 95 2.64 -15.02 4.00
N PHE A 96 3.46 -14.32 3.23
CA PHE A 96 2.97 -13.44 2.16
C PHE A 96 3.58 -13.82 0.81
N VAL A 97 2.72 -13.97 -0.19
CA VAL A 97 3.08 -14.25 -1.59
C VAL A 97 2.65 -13.08 -2.47
N ALA A 98 3.61 -12.40 -3.06
CA ALA A 98 3.39 -11.39 -4.07
C ALA A 98 3.51 -12.03 -5.47
N VAL A 99 2.46 -11.91 -6.28
CA VAL A 99 2.45 -12.38 -7.67
C VAL A 99 2.57 -11.17 -8.58
N MET A 100 3.58 -11.16 -9.46
CA MET A 100 3.85 -10.01 -10.33
C MET A 100 4.38 -10.43 -11.69
N SER A 101 4.19 -9.57 -12.69
CA SER A 101 4.75 -9.79 -14.03
C SER A 101 6.27 -9.61 -14.04
N ARG A 102 6.99 -10.41 -14.84
CA ARG A 102 8.42 -10.20 -15.15
C ARG A 102 8.70 -8.87 -15.87
N GLY A 103 7.68 -8.27 -16.47
CA GLY A 103 7.78 -6.92 -17.04
C GLY A 103 7.90 -5.80 -16.01
N ASN A 104 7.65 -6.08 -14.74
CA ASN A 104 7.85 -5.11 -13.66
C ASN A 104 9.33 -4.98 -13.27
N SER A 105 9.66 -3.86 -12.61
CA SER A 105 11.01 -3.60 -12.12
C SER A 105 11.49 -4.69 -11.13
N PRO A 106 12.68 -5.29 -11.34
CA PRO A 106 13.23 -6.30 -10.45
C PRO A 106 13.55 -5.78 -9.05
N GLU A 107 13.76 -4.47 -8.89
CA GLU A 107 14.00 -3.82 -7.60
C GLU A 107 12.81 -4.00 -6.67
N ARG A 108 11.59 -3.93 -7.20
CA ARG A 108 10.35 -4.14 -6.43
C ARG A 108 10.26 -5.57 -5.89
N ALA A 109 10.61 -6.56 -6.71
CA ALA A 109 10.68 -7.95 -6.27
C ALA A 109 11.75 -8.15 -5.17
N ARG A 110 12.93 -7.53 -5.32
CA ARG A 110 14.00 -7.59 -4.31
C ARG A 110 13.56 -6.97 -3.00
N MET A 111 12.90 -5.82 -3.04
CA MET A 111 12.39 -5.14 -1.83
C MET A 111 11.39 -6.03 -1.08
N MET A 112 10.40 -6.58 -1.77
CA MET A 112 9.40 -7.46 -1.12
C MET A 112 10.06 -8.71 -0.54
N ARG A 113 11.03 -9.34 -1.24
CA ARG A 113 11.80 -10.47 -0.71
C ARG A 113 12.61 -10.11 0.53
N ALA A 114 13.24 -8.94 0.55
CA ALA A 114 13.98 -8.45 1.71
C ALA A 114 13.09 -8.25 2.95
N LEU A 115 11.79 -8.01 2.74
CA LEU A 115 10.77 -7.91 3.77
C LEU A 115 10.13 -9.27 4.12
N GLY A 116 10.64 -10.38 3.58
CA GLY A 116 10.19 -11.73 3.89
C GLY A 116 9.12 -12.31 2.98
N ALA A 117 8.70 -11.59 1.93
CA ALA A 117 7.71 -12.10 1.00
C ALA A 117 8.28 -13.15 0.04
N GLU A 118 7.52 -14.19 -0.26
CA GLU A 118 7.72 -15.00 -1.46
C GLU A 118 7.26 -14.18 -2.68
N VAL A 119 8.10 -14.09 -3.72
CA VAL A 119 7.75 -13.35 -4.94
C VAL A 119 7.73 -14.31 -6.11
N ILE A 120 6.54 -14.50 -6.69
CA ILE A 120 6.32 -15.32 -7.89
C ILE A 120 6.26 -14.40 -9.10
N LEU A 121 7.13 -14.67 -10.08
CA LEU A 121 7.22 -13.92 -11.31
C LEU A 121 6.52 -14.68 -12.44
N VAL A 122 5.51 -14.06 -13.03
CA VAL A 122 4.74 -14.57 -14.17
C VAL A 122 5.32 -14.03 -15.46
N ASP A 123 5.54 -14.90 -16.45
CA ASP A 123 6.07 -14.51 -17.74
C ASP A 123 5.04 -13.67 -18.52
N GLN A 124 5.55 -12.66 -19.23
CA GLN A 124 4.73 -11.80 -20.08
C GLN A 124 4.11 -12.59 -21.24
N VAL A 125 3.05 -12.03 -21.83
CA VAL A 125 2.48 -12.58 -23.07
C VAL A 125 3.48 -12.46 -24.22
N ARG A 126 3.33 -13.30 -25.24
CA ARG A 126 4.16 -13.23 -26.46
C ARG A 126 4.06 -11.85 -27.10
N GLY A 127 5.20 -11.27 -27.47
CA GLY A 127 5.28 -9.95 -28.09
C GLY A 127 5.18 -8.78 -27.13
N ALA A 128 5.14 -9.03 -25.82
CA ALA A 128 5.18 -7.95 -24.83
C ALA A 128 6.50 -7.17 -24.90
N GLN A 129 6.40 -5.88 -24.71
CA GLN A 129 7.58 -5.00 -24.67
C GLN A 129 8.24 -5.09 -23.31
N GLN A 130 9.56 -5.29 -23.29
CA GLN A 130 10.32 -5.38 -22.05
C GLN A 130 10.18 -4.11 -21.21
N GLY A 131 9.92 -4.26 -19.92
CA GLY A 131 9.72 -3.13 -19.00
C GLY A 131 8.33 -2.49 -19.04
N GLN A 132 7.41 -3.04 -19.83
CA GLN A 132 6.02 -2.62 -19.87
C GLN A 132 5.11 -3.80 -19.50
N VAL A 133 4.06 -3.53 -18.73
CA VAL A 133 3.07 -4.53 -18.33
C VAL A 133 1.74 -4.16 -18.98
N SER A 134 1.25 -5.03 -19.86
CA SER A 134 -0.02 -4.87 -20.55
C SER A 134 -1.20 -5.40 -19.70
N GLY A 135 -2.43 -5.08 -20.11
CA GLY A 135 -3.63 -5.66 -19.52
C GLY A 135 -3.66 -7.19 -19.63
N ALA A 136 -3.15 -7.75 -20.74
CA ALA A 136 -3.04 -9.20 -20.90
C ALA A 136 -2.01 -9.84 -19.96
N ASP A 137 -0.90 -9.14 -19.68
CA ASP A 137 0.06 -9.58 -18.66
C ASP A 137 -0.59 -9.58 -17.26
N LEU A 138 -1.36 -8.53 -16.93
CA LEU A 138 -2.06 -8.46 -15.66
C LEU A 138 -3.09 -9.58 -15.50
N ALA A 139 -3.83 -9.91 -16.56
CA ALA A 139 -4.77 -11.02 -16.53
C ALA A 139 -4.08 -12.36 -16.22
N LYS A 140 -2.89 -12.64 -16.79
CA LYS A 140 -2.10 -13.84 -16.46
C LYS A 140 -1.61 -13.82 -15.00
N VAL A 141 -1.24 -12.66 -14.50
CA VAL A 141 -0.82 -12.54 -13.10
C VAL A 141 -2.00 -12.79 -12.16
N GLU A 142 -3.18 -12.27 -12.49
CA GLU A 142 -4.41 -12.51 -11.73
C GLU A 142 -4.79 -13.99 -11.71
N GLU A 143 -4.84 -14.63 -12.88
CA GLU A 143 -5.09 -16.07 -12.98
C GLU A 143 -4.13 -16.88 -12.10
N ARG A 144 -2.83 -16.54 -12.13
CA ARG A 144 -1.84 -17.24 -11.29
C ARG A 144 -2.05 -16.98 -9.80
N ALA A 145 -2.45 -15.77 -9.42
CA ALA A 145 -2.74 -15.44 -8.04
C ALA A 145 -3.98 -16.18 -7.51
N GLU A 146 -5.01 -16.33 -8.34
CA GLU A 146 -6.21 -17.14 -8.03
C GLU A 146 -5.87 -18.63 -7.86
N GLN A 147 -5.07 -19.18 -8.79
CA GLN A 147 -4.61 -20.56 -8.70
C GLN A 147 -3.83 -20.81 -7.40
N LEU A 148 -2.91 -19.93 -7.06
CA LEU A 148 -2.13 -20.03 -5.81
C LEU A 148 -3.01 -19.93 -4.57
N ALA A 149 -4.03 -19.09 -4.60
CA ALA A 149 -4.97 -18.97 -3.49
C ALA A 149 -5.73 -20.29 -3.28
N ALA A 150 -6.16 -20.93 -4.36
CA ALA A 150 -6.80 -22.24 -4.29
C ALA A 150 -5.82 -23.36 -3.85
N GLU A 151 -4.62 -23.42 -4.45
CA GLU A 151 -3.58 -24.41 -4.14
C GLU A 151 -3.13 -24.38 -2.66
N ARG A 152 -3.05 -23.17 -2.07
CA ARG A 152 -2.51 -22.97 -0.72
C ARG A 152 -3.59 -22.72 0.34
N ASN A 153 -4.86 -22.80 -0.03
CA ASN A 153 -5.96 -22.33 0.83
C ASN A 153 -5.66 -20.93 1.40
N GLY A 154 -5.18 -20.03 0.52
CA GLY A 154 -4.68 -18.72 0.88
C GLY A 154 -5.79 -17.65 0.86
N PHE A 155 -5.58 -16.60 1.63
CA PHE A 155 -6.42 -15.40 1.61
C PHE A 155 -5.97 -14.43 0.50
N ARG A 156 -6.91 -14.02 -0.36
CA ARG A 156 -6.68 -12.96 -1.35
C ARG A 156 -6.93 -11.60 -0.71
N ALA A 157 -5.91 -10.75 -0.69
CA ALA A 157 -6.06 -9.39 -0.14
C ALA A 157 -6.93 -8.50 -1.05
N ASP A 158 -6.93 -8.78 -2.36
CA ASP A 158 -7.77 -8.14 -3.39
C ASP A 158 -7.87 -6.62 -3.24
N GLN A 159 -6.73 -5.96 -3.37
CA GLN A 159 -6.63 -4.52 -3.16
C GLN A 159 -7.62 -3.68 -3.98
N PHE A 160 -8.08 -4.18 -5.12
CA PHE A 160 -8.96 -3.43 -6.01
C PHE A 160 -10.42 -3.44 -5.58
N HIS A 161 -10.87 -4.51 -4.89
CA HIS A 161 -12.27 -4.68 -4.52
C HIS A 161 -12.50 -4.66 -3.00
N HIS A 162 -11.45 -4.94 -2.19
CA HIS A 162 -11.60 -5.03 -0.75
C HIS A 162 -12.00 -3.68 -0.14
N PRO A 163 -13.16 -3.59 0.56
CA PRO A 163 -13.71 -2.31 1.05
C PRO A 163 -12.81 -1.60 2.07
N ALA A 164 -11.98 -2.35 2.81
CA ALA A 164 -11.05 -1.79 3.79
C ALA A 164 -9.95 -0.93 3.14
N ASN A 165 -9.63 -1.09 1.85
CA ASN A 165 -8.71 -0.20 1.15
C ASN A 165 -9.25 1.25 1.18
N ARG A 166 -10.49 1.46 0.76
CA ARG A 166 -11.14 2.77 0.84
C ARG A 166 -11.37 3.18 2.29
N GLY A 167 -11.79 2.24 3.14
CA GLY A 167 -12.01 2.45 4.57
C GLY A 167 -10.81 3.03 5.29
N ALA A 168 -9.60 2.56 4.97
CA ALA A 168 -8.36 3.08 5.54
C ALA A 168 -8.21 4.60 5.37
N HIS A 169 -8.52 5.11 4.18
CA HIS A 169 -8.42 6.55 3.90
C HIS A 169 -9.59 7.35 4.51
N LEU A 170 -10.78 6.75 4.57
CA LEU A 170 -11.95 7.37 5.22
C LEU A 170 -11.72 7.57 6.71
N THR A 171 -11.11 6.61 7.38
CA THR A 171 -10.92 6.63 8.83
C THR A 171 -9.60 7.23 9.30
N THR A 172 -8.60 7.38 8.41
CA THR A 172 -7.29 7.93 8.76
C THR A 172 -6.90 9.14 7.92
N THR A 173 -6.60 8.98 6.63
CA THR A 173 -6.07 10.04 5.77
C THR A 173 -6.98 11.27 5.72
N GLY A 174 -8.28 11.08 5.54
CA GLY A 174 -9.26 12.16 5.48
C GLY A 174 -9.32 12.97 6.78
N PRO A 175 -9.57 12.35 7.95
CA PRO A 175 -9.53 13.02 9.24
C PRO A 175 -8.20 13.72 9.54
N GLU A 176 -7.07 13.08 9.22
CA GLU A 176 -5.74 13.68 9.40
C GLU A 176 -5.58 14.97 8.57
N LEU A 177 -5.92 14.92 7.27
CA LEU A 177 -5.86 16.09 6.40
C LEU A 177 -6.77 17.21 6.89
N TRP A 178 -7.99 16.88 7.30
CA TRP A 178 -8.94 17.85 7.85
C TRP A 178 -8.39 18.54 9.10
N GLN A 179 -7.86 17.76 10.03
CA GLN A 179 -7.26 18.29 11.25
C GLN A 179 -6.01 19.12 10.98
N GLN A 180 -5.10 18.61 10.14
CA GLN A 180 -3.83 19.26 9.81
C GLN A 180 -4.00 20.56 9.01
N SER A 181 -5.09 20.69 8.26
CA SER A 181 -5.44 21.93 7.55
C SER A 181 -6.19 22.94 8.41
N GLY A 182 -6.53 22.61 9.66
CA GLY A 182 -7.40 23.43 10.51
C GLY A 182 -8.84 23.47 10.01
N GLY A 183 -9.31 22.44 9.31
CA GLY A 183 -10.65 22.37 8.73
C GLY A 183 -10.85 23.27 7.49
N GLN A 184 -9.75 23.67 6.84
CA GLN A 184 -9.78 24.60 5.70
C GLN A 184 -9.20 23.92 4.46
N LEU A 185 -10.02 23.17 3.76
CA LEU A 185 -9.69 22.51 2.48
C LEU A 185 -10.77 22.84 1.45
N ASP A 186 -10.38 23.50 0.37
CA ASP A 186 -11.27 23.79 -0.76
C ASP A 186 -11.17 22.69 -1.83
N ALA A 187 -10.01 22.02 -1.93
CA ALA A 187 -9.77 20.98 -2.92
C ALA A 187 -8.84 19.90 -2.39
N PHE A 188 -9.02 18.68 -2.88
CA PHE A 188 -8.14 17.56 -2.69
C PHE A 188 -7.60 17.07 -4.04
N VAL A 189 -6.29 16.90 -4.15
CA VAL A 189 -5.64 16.42 -5.36
C VAL A 189 -4.85 15.17 -5.03
N ASP A 190 -5.09 14.12 -5.79
CA ASP A 190 -4.31 12.88 -5.73
C ASP A 190 -4.22 12.27 -7.13
N PHE A 191 -3.35 11.30 -7.33
CA PHE A 191 -3.22 10.58 -8.60
C PHE A 191 -3.81 9.17 -8.47
N VAL A 192 -4.25 8.61 -9.60
CA VAL A 192 -4.71 7.23 -9.68
C VAL A 192 -3.50 6.30 -9.67
N GLY A 193 -3.44 5.47 -8.65
CA GLY A 193 -2.30 4.60 -8.37
C GLY A 193 -1.56 5.03 -7.10
N SER A 194 -0.35 4.55 -6.95
CA SER A 194 0.50 4.91 -5.79
C SER A 194 1.97 4.67 -6.07
#